data_da862db1179bd0cf69a3903ba85505ff
#
_entry.id   da862db1179bd0cf69a3903ba85505ff
#
_cell.length_a   1.000
_cell.length_b   1.000
_cell.length_c   1.000
_cell.angle_alpha   90.00
_cell.angle_beta   90.00
_cell.angle_gamma   90.00
#
_symmetry.space_group_name_H-M   'P 1'
#
loop_
_entity.id
_entity.type
_entity.pdbx_description
1 polymer ?
#
loop_
_entity_poly.entity_id
_entity_poly.type
_entity_poly.pdbx_seq_one_letter_code
_entity_poly.pdbx_strand_id
1 'polypeptide(L)'
;MKIQNKKTYLAVLILVTIDQVIKIVINNNFFDKISPILPPLLYFKPMFNRQYSWLNSMLQLGVGKYTHILLVAIMSILIYLFYKYLNKQFGTNKIINIMYAFIFSGAMCSLIDKIFWNGSLDYILVNDFFTFDLKDVYINIFSGLLILSLFLKNKVLNQIDDNIVKDFTKYILRKL
;
A
#
# COMPACT_ATOMS: atom_id res chain seq x y z
N MET A 1 6.46 -23.82 -5.64
CA MET A 1 6.39 -22.36 -5.62
C MET A 1 7.73 -21.83 -6.13
N LYS A 2 7.73 -21.06 -7.24
CA LYS A 2 9.01 -20.63 -7.87
C LYS A 2 9.81 -19.73 -6.92
N ILE A 3 11.14 -19.84 -6.93
CA ILE A 3 12.08 -19.10 -6.05
C ILE A 3 11.83 -17.58 -6.10
N GLN A 4 11.42 -17.05 -7.24
CA GLN A 4 11.15 -15.63 -7.46
C GLN A 4 9.96 -15.12 -6.61
N ASN A 5 8.94 -15.95 -6.39
CA ASN A 5 7.81 -15.57 -5.52
C ASN A 5 8.22 -15.53 -4.04
N LYS A 6 9.17 -16.38 -3.62
CA LYS A 6 9.70 -16.32 -2.24
C LYS A 6 10.42 -14.99 -1.97
N LYS A 7 11.21 -14.49 -2.94
CA LYS A 7 11.88 -13.19 -2.83
C LYS A 7 10.89 -12.03 -2.73
N THR A 8 9.78 -12.09 -3.48
CA THR A 8 8.73 -11.08 -3.44
C THR A 8 8.04 -11.04 -2.07
N TYR A 9 7.68 -12.20 -1.51
CA TYR A 9 7.09 -12.26 -0.17
C TYR A 9 8.06 -11.83 0.94
N LEU A 10 9.34 -12.16 0.79
CA LEU A 10 10.37 -11.65 1.70
C LEU A 10 10.49 -10.12 1.62
N ALA A 11 10.44 -9.54 0.41
CA ALA A 11 10.44 -8.08 0.24
C ALA A 11 9.22 -7.44 0.92
N VAL A 12 8.02 -8.01 0.77
CA VAL A 12 6.82 -7.55 1.49
C VAL A 12 7.06 -7.56 3.00
N LEU A 13 7.56 -8.66 3.56
CA LEU A 13 7.82 -8.77 4.98
C LEU A 13 8.80 -7.69 5.46
N ILE A 14 9.89 -7.47 4.72
CA ILE A 14 10.90 -6.45 5.04
C ILE A 14 10.26 -5.05 5.01
N LEU A 15 9.51 -4.70 3.96
CA LEU A 15 8.88 -3.38 3.83
C LEU A 15 7.89 -3.11 4.96
N VAL A 16 7.04 -4.09 5.29
CA VAL A 16 6.09 -3.98 6.41
C VAL A 16 6.83 -3.83 7.74
N THR A 17 7.88 -4.61 7.96
CA THR A 17 8.69 -4.51 9.19
C THR A 17 9.34 -3.14 9.32
N ILE A 18 9.91 -2.61 8.25
CA ILE A 18 10.53 -1.27 8.25
C ILE A 18 9.50 -0.21 8.63
N ASP A 19 8.33 -0.19 8.01
CA ASP A 19 7.26 0.76 8.33
C ASP A 19 6.86 0.69 9.81
N GLN A 20 6.61 -0.50 10.33
CA GLN A 20 6.18 -0.67 11.71
C GLN A 20 7.29 -0.33 12.73
N VAL A 21 8.54 -0.68 12.45
CA VAL A 21 9.68 -0.32 13.31
C VAL A 21 9.85 1.20 13.37
N ILE A 22 9.77 1.89 12.24
CA ILE A 22 9.84 3.36 12.18
C ILE A 22 8.72 3.96 13.05
N LYS A 23 7.48 3.49 12.91
CA LYS A 23 6.33 3.97 13.71
C LYS A 23 6.54 3.75 15.22
N ILE A 24 7.03 2.57 15.62
CA ILE A 24 7.34 2.28 17.03
C ILE A 24 8.39 3.24 17.55
N VAL A 25 9.48 3.45 16.81
CA VAL A 25 10.56 4.36 17.22
C VAL A 25 10.06 5.80 17.31
N ILE A 26 9.27 6.26 16.33
CA ILE A 26 8.72 7.62 16.34
C ILE A 26 7.77 7.79 17.52
N ASN A 27 6.84 6.86 17.72
CA ASN A 27 5.86 6.95 18.79
C ASN A 27 6.51 7.00 20.18
N ASN A 28 7.57 6.22 20.38
CA ASN A 28 8.19 6.09 21.71
C ASN A 28 9.19 7.21 22.02
N ASN A 29 9.84 7.81 21.00
CA ASN A 29 10.98 8.71 21.23
C ASN A 29 10.84 10.09 20.59
N PHE A 30 9.94 10.25 19.60
CA PHE A 30 9.90 11.44 18.76
C PHE A 30 8.51 12.00 18.53
N PHE A 31 7.49 11.49 19.21
CA PHE A 31 6.09 11.86 18.95
C PHE A 31 5.82 13.36 19.11
N ASP A 32 6.40 13.98 20.14
CA ASP A 32 6.20 15.41 20.43
C ASP A 32 7.22 16.32 19.71
N LYS A 33 8.08 15.74 18.86
CA LYS A 33 9.09 16.52 18.14
C LYS A 33 8.54 17.04 16.82
N ILE A 34 8.74 18.35 16.60
CA ILE A 34 8.48 19.01 15.33
C ILE A 34 9.81 19.57 14.84
N SER A 35 10.20 19.20 13.60
CA SER A 35 11.43 19.71 13.01
C SER A 35 11.30 19.91 11.50
N PRO A 36 11.95 20.95 10.93
CA PRO A 36 11.97 21.15 9.50
C PRO A 36 12.84 20.08 8.82
N ILE A 37 12.35 19.52 7.70
CA ILE A 37 13.11 18.64 6.81
C ILE A 37 13.56 19.41 5.58
N LEU A 38 12.63 20.07 4.90
CA LEU A 38 12.86 20.91 3.72
C LEU A 38 11.90 22.11 3.74
N PRO A 39 12.21 23.19 4.51
CA PRO A 39 11.32 24.33 4.61
C PRO A 39 11.16 25.08 3.27
N PRO A 40 10.00 25.63 2.97
CA PRO A 40 8.73 25.53 3.73
C PRO A 40 7.90 24.30 3.40
N LEU A 41 8.42 23.34 2.61
CA LEU A 41 7.64 22.27 1.98
C LEU A 41 7.42 21.06 2.90
N LEU A 42 8.46 20.62 3.63
CA LEU A 42 8.39 19.36 4.39
C LEU A 42 8.85 19.57 5.85
N TYR A 43 8.04 19.04 6.75
CA TYR A 43 8.32 19.01 8.19
C TYR A 43 8.12 17.60 8.75
N PHE A 44 8.96 17.23 9.71
CA PHE A 44 8.69 16.10 10.58
C PHE A 44 7.70 16.56 11.65
N LYS A 45 6.49 15.99 11.65
CA LYS A 45 5.40 16.33 12.58
C LYS A 45 4.53 15.09 12.78
N PRO A 46 4.90 14.21 13.72
CA PRO A 46 4.12 13.01 14.00
C PRO A 46 2.72 13.35 14.49
N MET A 47 1.72 12.66 13.94
CA MET A 47 0.34 12.78 14.38
C MET A 47 -0.47 11.52 14.06
N PHE A 48 -1.44 11.20 14.91
CA PHE A 48 -2.36 10.12 14.63
C PHE A 48 -3.53 10.56 13.74
N ASN A 49 -3.62 9.99 12.56
CA ASN A 49 -4.79 10.09 11.70
C ASN A 49 -5.86 9.08 12.13
N ARG A 50 -6.81 9.54 12.93
CA ARG A 50 -7.92 8.72 13.45
C ARG A 50 -9.14 8.70 12.52
N GLN A 51 -9.06 9.31 11.35
CA GLN A 51 -10.08 9.21 10.30
C GLN A 51 -9.87 8.00 9.39
N TYR A 52 -8.83 7.20 9.63
CA TYR A 52 -8.52 5.92 8.98
C TYR A 52 -8.19 5.99 7.48
N SER A 53 -8.48 7.11 6.81
CA SER A 53 -8.03 7.40 5.44
C SER A 53 -8.04 8.90 5.18
N TRP A 54 -7.19 9.35 4.26
CA TRP A 54 -7.16 10.74 3.83
C TRP A 54 -8.50 11.19 3.24
N LEU A 55 -9.13 10.34 2.41
CA LEU A 55 -10.42 10.64 1.80
C LEU A 55 -11.53 10.84 2.85
N ASN A 56 -11.57 9.97 3.87
CA ASN A 56 -12.53 10.09 4.97
C ASN A 56 -12.31 11.39 5.77
N SER A 57 -11.05 11.77 5.97
CA SER A 57 -10.68 13.02 6.63
C SER A 57 -11.09 14.24 5.81
N MET A 58 -10.75 14.25 4.52
CA MET A 58 -11.00 15.38 3.62
C MET A 58 -12.50 15.63 3.37
N LEU A 59 -13.26 14.55 3.14
CA LEU A 59 -14.68 14.62 2.82
C LEU A 59 -15.59 14.49 4.03
N GLN A 60 -15.04 14.33 5.25
CA GLN A 60 -15.78 14.16 6.50
C GLN A 60 -16.89 13.10 6.42
N LEU A 61 -16.60 11.96 5.77
CA LEU A 61 -17.60 10.92 5.48
C LEU A 61 -18.09 10.18 6.72
N GLY A 62 -17.41 10.29 7.86
CA GLY A 62 -17.78 9.61 9.11
C GLY A 62 -17.68 8.09 9.06
N VAL A 63 -16.94 7.53 8.10
CA VAL A 63 -16.77 6.07 7.97
C VAL A 63 -15.93 5.55 9.14
N GLY A 64 -16.48 4.60 9.90
CA GLY A 64 -15.86 4.09 11.11
C GLY A 64 -14.71 3.11 10.89
N LYS A 65 -14.00 2.79 11.97
CA LYS A 65 -12.84 1.90 12.02
C LYS A 65 -13.08 0.53 11.38
N TYR A 66 -14.14 -0.15 11.78
CA TYR A 66 -14.42 -1.52 11.34
C TYR A 66 -14.70 -1.63 9.85
N THR A 67 -15.40 -0.63 9.31
CA THR A 67 -15.64 -0.54 7.85
C THR A 67 -14.32 -0.39 7.10
N HIS A 68 -13.41 0.48 7.58
CA HIS A 68 -12.09 0.63 6.97
C HIS A 68 -11.24 -0.65 7.07
N ILE A 69 -11.28 -1.36 8.23
CA ILE A 69 -10.58 -2.64 8.37
C ILE A 69 -11.12 -3.64 7.34
N LEU A 70 -12.44 -3.78 7.23
CA LEU A 70 -13.07 -4.69 6.29
C LEU A 70 -12.69 -4.36 4.84
N LEU A 71 -12.78 -3.09 4.44
CA LEU A 71 -12.43 -2.64 3.09
C LEU A 71 -10.95 -2.93 2.77
N VAL A 72 -10.03 -2.60 3.68
CA VAL A 72 -8.59 -2.85 3.45
C VAL A 72 -8.29 -4.35 3.44
N ALA A 73 -8.95 -5.15 4.27
CA ALA A 73 -8.80 -6.61 4.26
C ALA A 73 -9.27 -7.21 2.93
N ILE A 74 -10.45 -6.81 2.45
CA ILE A 74 -10.96 -7.26 1.14
C ILE A 74 -10.00 -6.85 0.02
N MET A 75 -9.54 -5.60 0.00
CA MET A 75 -8.58 -5.11 -1.00
C MET A 75 -7.27 -5.89 -0.94
N SER A 76 -6.76 -6.19 0.25
CA SER A 76 -5.54 -7.00 0.41
C SER A 76 -5.70 -8.41 -0.18
N ILE A 77 -6.85 -9.05 0.06
CA ILE A 77 -7.17 -10.36 -0.51
C ILE A 77 -7.25 -10.27 -2.05
N LEU A 78 -7.93 -9.25 -2.58
CA LEU A 78 -8.03 -9.05 -4.03
C LEU A 78 -6.68 -8.80 -4.68
N ILE A 79 -5.82 -7.97 -4.09
CA ILE A 79 -4.43 -7.72 -4.55
C ILE A 79 -3.65 -9.05 -4.59
N TYR A 80 -3.74 -9.85 -3.53
CA TYR A 80 -3.07 -11.15 -3.46
C TYR A 80 -3.57 -12.13 -4.53
N LEU A 81 -4.88 -12.24 -4.70
CA LEU A 81 -5.50 -13.12 -5.71
C LEU A 81 -5.17 -12.67 -7.13
N PHE A 82 -5.20 -11.36 -7.37
CA PHE A 82 -4.84 -10.79 -8.67
C PHE A 82 -3.38 -11.05 -9.03
N TYR A 83 -2.46 -10.86 -8.08
CA TYR A 83 -1.06 -11.22 -8.28
C TYR A 83 -0.86 -12.71 -8.60
N LYS A 84 -1.60 -13.59 -7.92
CA LYS A 84 -1.57 -15.04 -8.23
C LYS A 84 -2.13 -15.33 -9.62
N TYR A 85 -3.20 -14.66 -10.00
CA TYR A 85 -3.79 -14.76 -11.32
C TYR A 85 -2.80 -14.33 -12.41
N LEU A 86 -2.19 -13.15 -12.29
CA LEU A 86 -1.20 -12.64 -13.24
C LEU A 86 0.00 -13.60 -13.39
N ASN A 87 0.52 -14.12 -12.28
CA ASN A 87 1.63 -15.09 -12.34
C ASN A 87 1.23 -16.42 -12.98
N LYS A 88 -0.04 -16.83 -12.87
CA LYS A 88 -0.55 -18.05 -13.52
C LYS A 88 -0.72 -17.84 -15.02
N GLN A 89 -1.27 -16.69 -15.43
CA GLN A 89 -1.63 -16.39 -16.81
C GLN A 89 -0.40 -16.00 -17.65
N PHE A 90 0.44 -15.12 -17.13
CA PHE A 90 1.55 -14.52 -17.87
C PHE A 90 2.94 -14.95 -17.39
N GLY A 91 3.00 -15.83 -16.39
CA GLY A 91 4.26 -16.22 -15.76
C GLY A 91 4.83 -15.14 -14.82
N THR A 92 6.01 -15.41 -14.27
CA THR A 92 6.67 -14.48 -13.34
C THR A 92 7.34 -13.33 -14.09
N ASN A 93 6.99 -12.10 -13.73
CA ASN A 93 7.58 -10.87 -14.28
C ASN A 93 8.21 -10.05 -13.15
N LYS A 94 9.44 -9.55 -13.35
CA LYS A 94 10.17 -8.79 -12.33
C LYS A 94 9.45 -7.48 -11.94
N ILE A 95 8.90 -6.76 -12.91
CA ILE A 95 8.20 -5.49 -12.68
C ILE A 95 6.91 -5.75 -11.88
N ILE A 96 6.12 -6.76 -12.28
CA ILE A 96 4.90 -7.14 -11.54
C ILE A 96 5.23 -7.57 -10.12
N ASN A 97 6.33 -8.29 -9.90
CA ASN A 97 6.75 -8.68 -8.56
C ASN A 97 7.12 -7.47 -7.69
N ILE A 98 7.82 -6.48 -8.26
CA ILE A 98 8.16 -5.24 -7.55
C ILE A 98 6.89 -4.43 -7.25
N MET A 99 6.02 -4.24 -8.23
CA MET A 99 4.74 -3.54 -8.06
C MET A 99 3.88 -4.21 -6.97
N TYR A 100 3.77 -5.53 -7.01
CA TYR A 100 3.05 -6.28 -5.98
C TYR A 100 3.68 -6.09 -4.59
N ALA A 101 5.01 -6.15 -4.49
CA ALA A 101 5.68 -5.97 -3.20
C ALA A 101 5.31 -4.61 -2.58
N PHE A 102 5.31 -3.53 -3.34
CA PHE A 102 4.97 -2.21 -2.84
C PHE A 102 3.48 -2.07 -2.49
N ILE A 103 2.57 -2.40 -3.40
CA ILE A 103 1.13 -2.22 -3.15
C ILE A 103 0.63 -3.11 -2.01
N PHE A 104 1.10 -4.37 -1.95
CA PHE A 104 0.69 -5.29 -0.90
C PHE A 104 1.28 -4.92 0.46
N SER A 105 2.51 -4.41 0.50
CA SER A 105 3.10 -3.87 1.73
C SER A 105 2.32 -2.65 2.23
N GLY A 106 1.98 -1.72 1.36
CA GLY A 106 1.14 -0.56 1.72
C GLY A 106 -0.22 -0.98 2.29
N ALA A 107 -0.88 -1.96 1.66
CA ALA A 107 -2.15 -2.49 2.14
C ALA A 107 -2.01 -3.19 3.50
N MET A 108 -0.96 -3.99 3.71
CA MET A 108 -0.70 -4.67 4.98
C MET A 108 -0.35 -3.70 6.10
N CYS A 109 0.49 -2.69 5.85
CA CYS A 109 0.77 -1.62 6.81
C CYS A 109 -0.53 -0.89 7.19
N SER A 110 -1.36 -0.53 6.20
CA SER A 110 -2.65 0.12 6.43
C SER A 110 -3.60 -0.73 7.28
N LEU A 111 -3.61 -2.05 7.09
CA LEU A 111 -4.41 -2.97 7.90
C LEU A 111 -3.90 -3.05 9.34
N ILE A 112 -2.59 -3.20 9.53
CA ILE A 112 -1.93 -3.21 10.83
C ILE A 112 -2.21 -1.92 11.60
N ASP A 113 -2.07 -0.78 10.93
CA ASP A 113 -2.34 0.53 11.53
C ASP A 113 -3.76 0.63 12.09
N LYS A 114 -4.75 0.20 11.31
CA LYS A 114 -6.16 0.26 11.73
C LYS A 114 -6.48 -0.70 12.87
N ILE A 115 -5.86 -1.87 12.90
CA ILE A 115 -6.11 -2.87 13.94
C ILE A 115 -5.42 -2.49 15.24
N PHE A 116 -4.11 -2.20 15.19
CA PHE A 116 -3.26 -2.10 16.37
C PHE A 116 -3.01 -0.66 16.84
N TRP A 117 -2.93 0.32 15.91
CA TRP A 117 -2.67 1.72 16.24
C TRP A 117 -3.95 2.56 16.39
N ASN A 118 -5.12 1.98 16.12
CA ASN A 118 -6.40 2.69 16.10
C ASN A 118 -6.38 3.95 15.21
N GLY A 119 -5.77 3.84 14.06
CA GLY A 119 -5.58 4.93 13.11
C GLY A 119 -4.32 4.72 12.28
N SER A 120 -3.66 5.78 11.87
CA SER A 120 -2.35 5.74 11.26
C SER A 120 -1.44 6.77 11.93
N LEU A 121 -0.22 6.37 12.27
CA LEU A 121 0.81 7.32 12.68
C LEU A 121 1.48 7.88 11.42
N ASP A 122 1.04 9.06 11.02
CA ASP A 122 1.62 9.82 9.91
C ASP A 122 2.65 10.80 10.50
N TYR A 123 3.78 11.03 9.82
CA TYR A 123 4.88 11.79 10.45
C TYR A 123 5.60 12.77 9.51
N ILE A 124 5.24 12.82 8.23
CA ILE A 124 5.77 13.81 7.28
C ILE A 124 4.64 14.75 6.88
N LEU A 125 4.74 16.01 7.28
CA LEU A 125 3.79 17.07 6.92
C LEU A 125 4.26 17.77 5.64
N VAL A 126 3.35 17.95 4.69
CA VAL A 126 3.56 18.67 3.43
C VAL A 126 2.84 20.01 3.49
N ASN A 127 3.59 21.10 3.53
CA ASN A 127 3.10 22.48 3.39
C ASN A 127 1.79 22.79 4.16
N ASP A 128 1.69 22.30 5.40
CA ASP A 128 0.49 22.39 6.27
C ASP A 128 -0.80 21.81 5.66
N PHE A 129 -0.69 21.06 4.56
CA PHE A 129 -1.85 20.57 3.82
C PHE A 129 -2.25 19.14 4.22
N PHE A 130 -1.31 18.21 4.28
CA PHE A 130 -1.57 16.83 4.71
C PHE A 130 -0.30 16.18 5.29
N THR A 131 -0.52 15.15 6.11
CA THR A 131 0.54 14.28 6.62
C THR A 131 0.49 12.93 5.94
N PHE A 132 1.66 12.30 5.77
CA PHE A 132 1.80 10.96 5.22
C PHE A 132 2.88 10.17 5.97
N ASP A 133 2.93 8.88 5.74
CA ASP A 133 3.91 7.95 6.27
C ASP A 133 4.54 7.08 5.17
N LEU A 134 5.34 6.09 5.58
CA LEU A 134 6.07 5.22 4.64
C LEU A 134 5.15 4.32 3.80
N LYS A 135 4.02 3.86 4.34
CA LYS A 135 3.05 3.08 3.54
C LYS A 135 2.49 3.86 2.36
N ASP A 136 2.28 5.17 2.51
CA ASP A 136 1.80 6.04 1.44
C ASP A 136 2.87 6.19 0.35
N VAL A 137 4.16 6.25 0.74
CA VAL A 137 5.28 6.20 -0.21
C VAL A 137 5.26 4.88 -1.00
N TYR A 138 5.00 3.74 -0.36
CA TYR A 138 4.90 2.44 -1.06
C TYR A 138 3.79 2.45 -2.11
N ILE A 139 2.61 2.96 -1.75
CA ILE A 139 1.47 3.07 -2.68
C ILE A 139 1.81 4.00 -3.86
N ASN A 140 2.48 5.12 -3.58
CA ASN A 140 2.91 6.06 -4.62
C ASN A 140 3.99 5.47 -5.54
N ILE A 141 4.95 4.69 -5.01
CA ILE A 141 5.92 3.96 -5.84
C ILE A 141 5.20 2.96 -6.76
N PHE A 142 4.25 2.19 -6.23
CA PHE A 142 3.42 1.30 -7.06
C PHE A 142 2.73 2.06 -8.19
N SER A 143 2.06 3.18 -7.86
CA SER A 143 1.33 4.00 -8.82
C SER A 143 2.24 4.55 -9.91
N GLY A 144 3.42 5.06 -9.54
CA GLY A 144 4.44 5.54 -10.49
C GLY A 144 4.97 4.43 -11.39
N LEU A 145 5.26 3.24 -10.82
CA LEU A 145 5.69 2.09 -11.61
C LEU A 145 4.60 1.59 -12.57
N LEU A 146 3.33 1.63 -12.16
CA LEU A 146 2.19 1.27 -13.01
C LEU A 146 2.10 2.23 -14.20
N ILE A 147 2.08 3.53 -13.94
CA ILE A 147 2.02 4.56 -14.97
C ILE A 147 3.21 4.42 -15.94
N LEU A 148 4.43 4.34 -15.41
CA LEU A 148 5.64 4.18 -16.22
C LEU A 148 5.59 2.91 -17.07
N SER A 149 5.11 1.81 -16.50
CA SER A 149 5.02 0.53 -17.23
C SER A 149 3.98 0.55 -18.33
N LEU A 150 2.90 1.34 -18.19
CA LEU A 150 1.92 1.57 -19.26
C LEU A 150 2.54 2.41 -20.38
N PHE A 151 3.25 3.50 -20.06
CA PHE A 151 3.94 4.32 -21.05
C PHE A 151 5.02 3.54 -21.83
N LEU A 152 5.80 2.71 -21.13
CA LEU A 152 6.86 1.89 -21.73
C LEU A 152 6.32 0.63 -22.43
N LYS A 153 5.00 0.47 -22.54
CA LYS A 153 4.35 -0.67 -23.19
C LYS A 153 4.90 -2.01 -22.66
N ASN A 154 4.94 -2.19 -21.35
CA ASN A 154 5.40 -3.43 -20.74
C ASN A 154 4.65 -4.64 -21.31
N LYS A 155 5.40 -5.67 -21.73
CA LYS A 155 4.85 -6.84 -22.46
C LYS A 155 3.69 -7.53 -21.71
N VAL A 156 3.73 -7.59 -20.38
CA VAL A 156 2.67 -8.24 -19.60
C VAL A 156 1.47 -7.32 -19.46
N LEU A 157 1.68 -6.02 -19.18
CA LEU A 157 0.56 -5.07 -19.02
C LEU A 157 -0.17 -4.82 -20.34
N ASN A 158 0.54 -4.86 -21.47
CA ASN A 158 -0.09 -4.75 -22.79
C ASN A 158 -0.88 -5.99 -23.22
N GLN A 159 -0.70 -7.13 -22.54
CA GLN A 159 -1.51 -8.33 -22.75
C GLN A 159 -2.78 -8.33 -21.89
N ILE A 160 -2.90 -7.34 -21.00
CA ILE A 160 -4.13 -7.13 -20.23
C ILE A 160 -5.15 -6.48 -21.17
N ASP A 161 -6.15 -7.25 -21.56
CA ASP A 161 -7.26 -6.82 -22.40
C ASP A 161 -8.50 -6.45 -21.57
N ASP A 162 -9.55 -6.00 -22.24
CA ASP A 162 -10.82 -5.62 -21.61
C ASP A 162 -11.54 -6.79 -20.90
N ASN A 163 -11.12 -8.03 -21.19
CA ASN A 163 -11.70 -9.23 -20.58
C ASN A 163 -11.04 -9.59 -19.24
N ILE A 164 -9.96 -8.90 -18.84
CA ILE A 164 -9.19 -9.25 -17.63
C ILE A 164 -10.08 -9.36 -16.38
N VAL A 165 -11.03 -8.44 -16.21
CA VAL A 165 -11.95 -8.44 -15.06
C VAL A 165 -12.83 -9.70 -15.08
N LYS A 166 -13.37 -10.05 -16.25
CA LYS A 166 -14.20 -11.24 -16.46
C LYS A 166 -13.42 -12.54 -16.19
N ASP A 167 -12.18 -12.59 -16.68
CA ASP A 167 -11.35 -13.77 -16.52
C ASP A 167 -10.80 -13.90 -15.09
N PHE A 168 -10.49 -12.78 -14.45
CA PHE A 168 -10.15 -12.76 -13.03
C PHE A 168 -11.33 -13.19 -12.16
N THR A 169 -12.53 -12.73 -12.46
CA THR A 169 -13.76 -13.16 -11.75
C THR A 169 -13.98 -14.68 -11.90
N LYS A 170 -13.83 -15.21 -13.11
CA LYS A 170 -13.89 -16.68 -13.33
C LYS A 170 -12.78 -17.41 -12.56
N TYR A 171 -11.59 -16.83 -12.47
CA TYR A 171 -10.48 -17.41 -11.72
C TYR A 171 -10.78 -17.49 -10.21
N ILE A 172 -11.43 -16.46 -9.65
CA ILE A 172 -11.88 -16.47 -8.26
C ILE A 172 -12.94 -17.53 -8.03
N LEU A 173 -14.00 -17.54 -8.87
CA LEU A 173 -15.13 -18.47 -8.74
C LEU A 173 -14.74 -19.96 -8.89
N ARG A 174 -13.65 -20.25 -9.60
CA ARG A 174 -13.12 -21.62 -9.70
C ARG A 174 -12.26 -22.03 -8.49
N LYS A 175 -12.00 -21.13 -7.56
CA LYS A 175 -11.20 -21.39 -6.35
C LYS A 175 -12.03 -21.40 -5.08
N LEU A 176 -13.24 -20.86 -5.11
CA LEU A 176 -14.24 -20.97 -4.06
C LEU A 176 -15.05 -22.25 -4.24
#